data_6f4b40d3bc22f88ceeed158b66c27e89
#
_entry.id   6f4b40d3bc22f88ceeed158b66c27e89
#
_cell.length_a   1.000
_cell.length_b   1.000
_cell.length_c   1.000
_cell.angle_alpha   90.00
_cell.angle_beta   90.00
_cell.angle_gamma   90.00
#
_symmetry.space_group_name_H-M   'P 1'
#
loop_
_entity.id
_entity.type
_entity.pdbx_description
1 polymer ?
#
loop_
_entity_poly.entity_id
_entity_poly.type
_entity_poly.pdbx_seq_one_letter_code
_entity_poly.pdbx_strand_id
1 'polypeptide(L)'
;MAKKVVIIGGVAAGMKTASRLRRRDKDAEITVVERGQQVSYGACGFPYYIGGDVKDFSSFTHTPQGFARDAEFFKNVKGFDVVTGHEAQKIDRANKTVTVMDKETGAIQEMSYDVLVLGTGATPVKLSLPGAELGGIHNFWFPWETLKVKEEMEAYKAVSYTHL
;
A
#
# COMPACT_ATOMS: atom_id res chain seq x y z
N MET A 1 -17.53 17.13 -18.97
CA MET A 1 -16.17 16.58 -18.91
C MET A 1 -16.10 15.58 -17.79
N ALA A 2 -15.40 14.47 -17.97
CA ALA A 2 -15.13 13.49 -16.91
C ALA A 2 -14.36 14.16 -15.77
N LYS A 3 -14.71 13.86 -14.53
CA LYS A 3 -13.99 14.40 -13.36
C LYS A 3 -12.69 13.62 -13.15
N LYS A 4 -11.58 14.33 -13.01
CA LYS A 4 -10.29 13.76 -12.63
C LYS A 4 -10.20 13.59 -11.12
N VAL A 5 -10.08 12.36 -10.66
CA VAL A 5 -9.99 12.03 -9.24
C VAL A 5 -8.65 11.38 -8.96
N VAL A 6 -7.80 12.06 -8.20
CA VAL A 6 -6.53 11.52 -7.73
C VAL A 6 -6.70 11.05 -6.27
N ILE A 7 -6.25 9.84 -5.99
CA ILE A 7 -6.32 9.22 -4.67
C ILE A 7 -4.90 8.88 -4.24
N ILE A 8 -4.43 9.45 -3.13
CA ILE A 8 -3.10 9.16 -2.58
C ILE A 8 -3.23 8.07 -1.51
N GLY A 9 -2.59 6.93 -1.76
CA GLY A 9 -2.59 5.74 -0.93
C GLY A 9 -3.41 4.59 -1.51
N GLY A 10 -2.73 3.48 -1.77
CA GLY A 10 -3.22 2.32 -2.54
C GLY A 10 -3.53 1.08 -1.70
N VAL A 11 -3.75 1.18 -0.39
CA VAL A 11 -4.03 -0.01 0.43
C VAL A 11 -5.52 -0.14 0.75
N ALA A 12 -5.96 0.23 1.94
CA ALA A 12 -7.34 -0.01 2.36
C ALA A 12 -8.28 1.11 1.92
N ALA A 13 -8.08 2.32 2.45
CA ALA A 13 -8.99 3.44 2.25
C ALA A 13 -9.05 3.90 0.79
N GLY A 14 -7.89 4.11 0.16
CA GLY A 14 -7.83 4.59 -1.21
C GLY A 14 -8.43 3.60 -2.21
N MET A 15 -8.05 2.33 -2.15
CA MET A 15 -8.56 1.31 -3.06
C MET A 15 -10.07 1.06 -2.88
N LYS A 16 -10.56 1.13 -1.64
CA LYS A 16 -12.01 1.05 -1.37
C LYS A 16 -12.74 2.25 -1.94
N THR A 17 -12.18 3.44 -1.81
CA THR A 17 -12.72 4.67 -2.36
C THR A 17 -12.77 4.61 -3.88
N ALA A 18 -11.67 4.27 -4.56
CA ALA A 18 -11.60 4.11 -6.00
C ALA A 18 -12.66 3.12 -6.51
N SER A 19 -12.70 1.93 -5.90
CA SER A 19 -13.67 0.90 -6.28
C SER A 19 -15.13 1.32 -6.05
N ARG A 20 -15.40 2.09 -4.98
CA ARG A 20 -16.76 2.61 -4.73
C ARG A 20 -17.13 3.70 -5.71
N LEU A 21 -16.19 4.63 -5.97
CA LEU A 21 -16.41 5.72 -6.90
C LEU A 21 -16.71 5.20 -8.31
N ARG A 22 -15.91 4.27 -8.83
CA ARG A 22 -16.13 3.69 -10.17
C ARG A 22 -17.52 3.06 -10.32
N ARG A 23 -18.07 2.46 -9.27
CA ARG A 23 -19.44 1.93 -9.30
C ARG A 23 -20.53 3.01 -9.31
N ARG A 24 -20.22 4.22 -8.83
CA ARG A 24 -21.16 5.34 -8.75
C ARG A 24 -21.03 6.31 -9.91
N ASP A 25 -19.82 6.44 -10.43
CA ASP A 25 -19.50 7.32 -11.55
C ASP A 25 -18.63 6.54 -12.54
N LYS A 26 -19.25 6.18 -13.68
CA LYS A 26 -18.60 5.40 -14.72
C LYS A 26 -17.66 6.23 -15.58
N ASP A 27 -17.86 7.54 -15.59
CA ASP A 27 -17.14 8.47 -16.47
C ASP A 27 -15.92 9.10 -15.77
N ALA A 28 -15.84 9.05 -14.43
CA ALA A 28 -14.73 9.62 -13.70
C ALA A 28 -13.37 9.01 -14.12
N GLU A 29 -12.37 9.85 -14.32
CA GLU A 29 -10.98 9.44 -14.51
C GLU A 29 -10.34 9.27 -13.12
N ILE A 30 -10.13 8.02 -12.69
CA ILE A 30 -9.66 7.72 -11.34
C ILE A 30 -8.24 7.19 -11.42
N THR A 31 -7.32 7.85 -10.71
CA THR A 31 -5.93 7.40 -10.56
C THR A 31 -5.59 7.28 -9.08
N VAL A 32 -5.10 6.11 -8.68
CA VAL A 32 -4.56 5.85 -7.35
C VAL A 32 -3.04 5.91 -7.42
N VAL A 33 -2.42 6.71 -6.55
CA VAL A 33 -0.95 6.83 -6.42
C VAL A 33 -0.53 6.13 -5.14
N GLU A 34 0.38 5.15 -5.26
CA GLU A 34 0.90 4.38 -4.14
C GLU A 34 2.44 4.36 -4.15
N ARG A 35 3.03 4.72 -3.01
CA ARG A 35 4.50 4.76 -2.85
C ARG A 35 5.16 3.38 -2.78
N GLY A 36 4.40 2.36 -2.40
CA GLY A 36 4.84 0.96 -2.39
C GLY A 36 4.60 0.27 -3.73
N GLN A 37 5.16 -0.93 -3.87
CA GLN A 37 4.95 -1.75 -5.07
C GLN A 37 3.66 -2.58 -4.98
N GLN A 38 3.18 -2.85 -3.77
CA GLN A 38 1.99 -3.66 -3.54
C GLN A 38 0.80 -2.80 -3.12
N VAL A 39 -0.36 -3.13 -3.65
CA VAL A 39 -1.62 -2.45 -3.37
C VAL A 39 -2.69 -3.41 -2.85
N SER A 40 -3.69 -2.88 -2.19
CA SER A 40 -4.89 -3.64 -1.77
C SER A 40 -4.60 -4.90 -0.96
N TYR A 41 -3.54 -4.90 -0.16
CA TYR A 41 -3.20 -6.04 0.68
C TYR A 41 -3.93 -6.03 2.03
N GLY A 42 -4.08 -7.23 2.60
CA GLY A 42 -4.77 -7.44 3.88
C GLY A 42 -3.83 -7.40 5.08
N ALA A 43 -3.33 -6.22 5.48
CA ALA A 43 -2.34 -6.07 6.56
C ALA A 43 -2.80 -6.67 7.90
N CYS A 44 -4.10 -6.66 8.21
CA CYS A 44 -4.64 -7.24 9.43
C CYS A 44 -4.40 -8.76 9.56
N GLY A 45 -4.09 -9.42 8.43
CA GLY A 45 -3.79 -10.86 8.41
C GLY A 45 -2.33 -11.21 8.65
N PHE A 46 -1.41 -10.26 8.64
CA PHE A 46 0.02 -10.51 8.77
C PHE A 46 0.43 -11.23 10.06
N PRO A 47 -0.16 -10.93 11.23
CA PRO A 47 0.14 -11.70 12.45
C PRO A 47 -0.16 -13.19 12.33
N TYR A 48 -1.24 -13.56 11.63
CA TYR A 48 -1.62 -14.96 11.41
C TYR A 48 -0.66 -15.69 10.45
N TYR A 49 -0.06 -14.94 9.51
CA TYR A 49 0.99 -15.49 8.66
C TYR A 49 2.27 -15.76 9.46
N ILE A 50 2.68 -14.83 10.30
CA ILE A 50 3.86 -15.01 11.18
C ILE A 50 3.61 -16.17 12.14
N GLY A 51 2.43 -16.24 12.77
CA GLY A 51 2.04 -17.31 13.67
C GLY A 51 1.89 -18.69 13.00
N GLY A 52 1.79 -18.73 11.68
CA GLY A 52 1.66 -19.98 10.91
C GLY A 52 0.23 -20.47 10.70
N ASP A 53 -0.78 -19.72 11.13
CA ASP A 53 -2.19 -20.02 10.87
C ASP A 53 -2.54 -19.84 9.40
N VAL A 54 -1.94 -18.84 8.75
CA VAL A 54 -2.01 -18.64 7.30
C VAL A 54 -0.65 -19.00 6.71
N LYS A 55 -0.61 -20.01 5.85
CA LYS A 55 0.63 -20.54 5.30
C LYS A 55 1.09 -19.83 4.03
N ASP A 56 0.17 -19.28 3.27
CA ASP A 56 0.47 -18.65 1.99
C ASP A 56 0.21 -17.14 2.05
N PHE A 57 1.28 -16.37 1.89
CA PHE A 57 1.23 -14.91 1.88
C PHE A 57 0.37 -14.34 0.75
N SER A 58 0.21 -15.09 -0.35
CA SER A 58 -0.63 -14.69 -1.48
C SER A 58 -2.08 -14.44 -1.07
N SER A 59 -2.56 -15.07 0.02
CA SER A 59 -3.90 -14.85 0.58
C SER A 59 -4.19 -13.38 0.91
N PHE A 60 -3.16 -12.58 1.16
CA PHE A 60 -3.31 -11.15 1.46
C PHE A 60 -3.26 -10.25 0.24
N THR A 61 -2.73 -10.74 -0.88
CA THR A 61 -2.47 -9.96 -2.09
C THR A 61 -3.26 -10.42 -3.32
N HIS A 62 -3.91 -11.58 -3.24
CA HIS A 62 -4.68 -12.16 -4.35
C HIS A 62 -6.18 -12.18 -4.07
N THR A 63 -6.96 -12.37 -5.12
CA THR A 63 -8.38 -12.67 -5.01
C THR A 63 -8.59 -14.14 -4.62
N PRO A 64 -9.78 -14.53 -4.14
CA PRO A 64 -10.10 -15.96 -3.89
C PRO A 64 -9.93 -16.86 -5.12
N GLN A 65 -9.96 -16.31 -6.33
CA GLN A 65 -9.76 -17.02 -7.60
C GLN A 65 -8.27 -17.08 -8.01
N GLY A 66 -7.35 -16.55 -7.19
CA GLY A 66 -5.90 -16.61 -7.42
C GLY A 66 -5.33 -15.46 -8.29
N PHE A 67 -6.12 -14.46 -8.66
CA PHE A 67 -5.60 -13.30 -9.41
C PHE A 67 -4.89 -12.32 -8.48
N ALA A 68 -3.67 -11.91 -8.85
CA ALA A 68 -2.96 -10.84 -8.13
C ALA A 68 -3.77 -9.53 -8.17
N ARG A 69 -3.84 -8.84 -7.05
CA ARG A 69 -4.45 -7.50 -6.96
C ARG A 69 -3.39 -6.44 -7.23
N ASP A 70 -2.93 -6.37 -8.46
CA ASP A 70 -1.94 -5.42 -8.96
C ASP A 70 -2.59 -4.30 -9.79
N ALA A 71 -1.76 -3.41 -10.34
CA ALA A 71 -2.22 -2.29 -11.15
C ALA A 71 -3.00 -2.76 -12.38
N GLU A 72 -2.57 -3.84 -13.03
CA GLU A 72 -3.23 -4.39 -14.20
C GLU A 72 -4.62 -4.95 -13.88
N PHE A 73 -4.75 -5.68 -12.78
CA PHE A 73 -6.05 -6.15 -12.28
C PHE A 73 -7.01 -4.99 -12.04
N PHE A 74 -6.57 -3.90 -11.40
CA PHE A 74 -7.44 -2.76 -11.14
C PHE A 74 -7.81 -2.02 -12.41
N LYS A 75 -6.92 -1.90 -13.36
CA LYS A 75 -7.21 -1.30 -14.67
C LYS A 75 -8.22 -2.13 -15.45
N ASN A 76 -7.95 -3.41 -15.64
CA ASN A 76 -8.73 -4.26 -16.54
C ASN A 76 -10.04 -4.76 -15.92
N VAL A 77 -10.05 -5.05 -14.62
CA VAL A 77 -11.22 -5.63 -13.93
C VAL A 77 -12.03 -4.59 -13.18
N LYS A 78 -11.38 -3.57 -12.61
CA LYS A 78 -12.07 -2.54 -11.81
C LYS A 78 -12.25 -1.22 -12.54
N GLY A 79 -11.55 -0.98 -13.65
CA GLY A 79 -11.72 0.17 -14.53
C GLY A 79 -11.14 1.48 -13.98
N PHE A 80 -10.05 1.42 -13.22
CA PHE A 80 -9.31 2.61 -12.78
C PHE A 80 -7.80 2.34 -12.75
N ASP A 81 -7.03 3.41 -12.92
CA ASP A 81 -5.57 3.32 -12.95
C ASP A 81 -4.97 3.33 -11.55
N VAL A 82 -3.90 2.55 -11.40
CA VAL A 82 -3.07 2.49 -10.18
C VAL A 82 -1.61 2.66 -10.58
N VAL A 83 -0.95 3.62 -9.95
CA VAL A 83 0.47 3.93 -10.18
C VAL A 83 1.23 3.58 -8.90
N THR A 84 2.00 2.49 -8.95
CA THR A 84 2.82 2.00 -7.82
C THR A 84 4.24 2.52 -7.90
N GLY A 85 4.98 2.50 -6.79
CA GLY A 85 6.34 3.02 -6.71
C GLY A 85 6.44 4.55 -6.83
N HIS A 86 5.32 5.24 -6.74
CA HIS A 86 5.23 6.68 -6.93
C HIS A 86 4.78 7.37 -5.65
N GLU A 87 5.54 8.35 -5.21
CA GLU A 87 5.29 9.09 -3.97
C GLU A 87 4.77 10.50 -4.24
N ALA A 88 3.60 10.80 -3.67
CA ALA A 88 3.06 12.16 -3.68
C ALA A 88 3.87 13.05 -2.73
N GLN A 89 4.52 14.07 -3.28
CA GLN A 89 5.47 14.93 -2.57
C GLN A 89 4.83 16.24 -2.10
N LYS A 90 3.99 16.83 -2.95
CA LYS A 90 3.40 18.15 -2.71
C LYS A 90 2.01 18.25 -3.32
N ILE A 91 1.14 18.97 -2.64
CA ILE A 91 -0.21 19.32 -3.12
C ILE A 91 -0.27 20.83 -3.34
N ASP A 92 -0.56 21.24 -4.56
CA ASP A 92 -0.89 22.62 -4.89
C ASP A 92 -2.41 22.77 -5.00
N ARG A 93 -3.01 23.33 -3.97
CA ARG A 93 -4.48 23.50 -3.91
C ARG A 93 -5.00 24.58 -4.83
N ALA A 94 -4.17 25.61 -5.10
CA ALA A 94 -4.56 26.74 -5.96
C ALA A 94 -4.67 26.28 -7.43
N ASN A 95 -3.67 25.52 -7.87
CA ASN A 95 -3.60 24.97 -9.24
C ASN A 95 -4.27 23.60 -9.38
N LYS A 96 -4.72 22.99 -8.27
CA LYS A 96 -5.27 21.64 -8.22
C LYS A 96 -4.33 20.61 -8.86
N THR A 97 -3.07 20.60 -8.45
CA THR A 97 -2.07 19.63 -8.87
C THR A 97 -1.44 18.92 -7.70
N VAL A 98 -0.99 17.69 -7.94
CA VAL A 98 -0.15 16.89 -7.04
C VAL A 98 1.16 16.62 -7.74
N THR A 99 2.27 16.98 -7.09
CA THR A 99 3.61 16.60 -7.53
C THR A 99 3.88 15.18 -7.07
N VAL A 100 4.19 14.30 -8.00
CA VAL A 100 4.42 12.86 -7.78
C VAL A 100 5.81 12.50 -8.28
N MET A 101 6.57 11.79 -7.45
CA MET A 101 7.93 11.33 -7.77
C MET A 101 7.91 9.81 -7.98
N ASP A 102 8.44 9.37 -9.09
CA ASP A 102 8.82 7.98 -9.33
C ASP A 102 10.04 7.64 -8.44
N LYS A 103 9.90 6.68 -7.54
CA LYS A 103 10.94 6.32 -6.56
C LYS A 103 12.11 5.54 -7.17
N GLU A 104 11.93 4.95 -8.32
CA GLU A 104 12.98 4.20 -9.02
C GLU A 104 13.88 5.13 -9.83
N THR A 105 13.27 6.03 -10.58
CA THR A 105 14.00 6.92 -11.51
C THR A 105 14.27 8.30 -10.92
N GLY A 106 13.56 8.71 -9.87
CA GLY A 106 13.58 10.06 -9.34
C GLY A 106 12.83 11.09 -10.21
N ALA A 107 12.19 10.65 -11.29
CA ALA A 107 11.44 11.52 -12.18
C ALA A 107 10.23 12.14 -11.46
N ILE A 108 10.02 13.43 -11.70
CA ILE A 108 8.91 14.18 -11.10
C ILE A 108 7.89 14.51 -12.19
N GLN A 109 6.62 14.29 -11.86
CA GLN A 109 5.49 14.66 -12.72
C GLN A 109 4.40 15.39 -11.91
N GLU A 110 3.63 16.21 -12.57
CA GLU A 110 2.45 16.84 -12.00
C GLU A 110 1.17 16.18 -12.50
N MET A 111 0.29 15.83 -11.58
CA MET A 111 -1.03 15.26 -11.86
C MET A 111 -2.11 16.27 -11.48
N SER A 112 -2.89 16.72 -12.46
CA SER A 112 -4.04 17.59 -12.21
C SER A 112 -5.22 16.80 -11.66
N TYR A 113 -6.04 17.43 -10.79
CA TYR A 113 -7.23 16.82 -10.22
C TYR A 113 -8.39 17.82 -10.11
N ASP A 114 -9.62 17.32 -10.21
CA ASP A 114 -10.83 18.02 -9.78
C ASP A 114 -11.13 17.70 -8.32
N VAL A 115 -10.89 16.43 -7.92
CA VAL A 115 -11.06 15.92 -6.55
C VAL A 115 -9.82 15.16 -6.12
N LEU A 116 -9.33 15.49 -4.93
CA LEU A 116 -8.21 14.80 -4.30
C LEU A 116 -8.68 14.06 -3.06
N VAL A 117 -8.29 12.79 -2.94
CA VAL A 117 -8.57 11.95 -1.77
C VAL A 117 -7.25 11.59 -1.09
N LEU A 118 -7.18 11.82 0.22
CA LEU A 118 -6.02 11.47 1.03
C LEU A 118 -6.30 10.20 1.83
N GLY A 119 -5.71 9.09 1.38
CA GLY A 119 -5.76 7.78 2.03
C GLY A 119 -4.38 7.31 2.46
N THR A 120 -3.51 8.23 2.90
CA THR A 120 -2.08 8.04 3.11
C THR A 120 -1.72 7.08 4.25
N GLY A 121 -2.68 6.76 5.13
CA GLY A 121 -2.44 5.88 6.26
C GLY A 121 -1.45 6.45 7.28
N ALA A 122 -0.64 5.57 7.85
CA ALA A 122 0.39 5.89 8.83
C ALA A 122 1.74 5.27 8.43
N THR A 123 2.77 5.67 9.14
CA THR A 123 4.12 5.06 9.07
C THR A 123 4.57 4.77 10.49
N PRO A 124 5.17 3.60 10.77
CA PRO A 124 5.71 3.31 12.07
C PRO A 124 6.74 4.36 12.51
N VAL A 125 6.65 4.77 13.76
CA VAL A 125 7.67 5.65 14.37
C VAL A 125 8.88 4.78 14.72
N LYS A 126 10.05 5.17 14.25
CA LYS A 126 11.30 4.57 14.69
C LYS A 126 11.61 5.06 16.10
N LEU A 127 11.80 4.13 17.01
CA LEU A 127 12.18 4.46 18.38
C LEU A 127 13.64 4.94 18.41
N SER A 128 13.89 6.06 19.08
CA SER A 128 15.25 6.58 19.32
C SER A 128 15.76 6.13 20.70
N LEU A 129 15.84 4.80 20.87
CA LEU A 129 16.34 4.19 22.10
C LEU A 129 17.72 3.53 21.83
N PRO A 130 18.62 3.50 22.82
CA PRO A 130 19.84 2.73 22.70
C PRO A 130 19.53 1.26 22.39
N GLY A 131 20.15 0.72 21.34
CA GLY A 131 19.90 -0.65 20.87
C GLY A 131 18.79 -0.79 19.83
N ALA A 132 18.07 0.25 19.48
CA ALA A 132 17.03 0.19 18.43
C ALA A 132 17.59 -0.12 17.03
N GLU A 133 18.91 0.02 16.87
CA GLU A 133 19.67 -0.29 15.66
C GLU A 133 20.18 -1.75 15.59
N LEU A 134 20.00 -2.51 16.64
CA LEU A 134 20.47 -3.92 16.70
C LEU A 134 19.71 -4.80 15.71
N GLY A 135 20.39 -5.86 15.26
CA GLY A 135 19.79 -6.89 14.41
C GLY A 135 18.64 -7.60 15.12
N GLY A 136 17.62 -8.03 14.36
CA GLY A 136 16.43 -8.70 14.89
C GLY A 136 15.35 -7.76 15.44
N ILE A 137 15.55 -6.44 15.37
CA ILE A 137 14.52 -5.44 15.71
C ILE A 137 13.86 -4.95 14.44
N HIS A 138 12.58 -5.21 14.31
CA HIS A 138 11.80 -4.92 13.11
C HIS A 138 10.57 -4.09 13.41
N ASN A 139 10.21 -3.20 12.47
CA ASN A 139 8.83 -2.75 12.37
C ASN A 139 7.97 -3.88 11.77
N PHE A 140 6.69 -3.86 12.10
CA PHE A 140 5.73 -4.83 11.59
C PHE A 140 4.52 -4.10 11.02
N TRP A 141 4.66 -3.60 9.80
CA TRP A 141 3.63 -2.79 9.17
C TRP A 141 3.43 -3.11 7.69
N PHE A 142 4.51 -3.26 6.95
CA PHE A 142 4.48 -3.46 5.50
C PHE A 142 4.65 -4.94 5.11
N PRO A 143 4.20 -5.34 3.91
CA PRO A 143 4.37 -6.70 3.38
C PRO A 143 5.81 -7.23 3.46
N TRP A 144 6.78 -6.42 3.02
CA TRP A 144 8.20 -6.82 3.03
C TRP A 144 8.77 -6.99 4.44
N GLU A 145 8.32 -6.18 5.41
CA GLU A 145 8.72 -6.35 6.81
C GLU A 145 8.17 -7.66 7.37
N THR A 146 6.93 -8.00 7.03
CA THR A 146 6.29 -9.26 7.43
C THR A 146 7.03 -10.48 6.89
N LEU A 147 7.40 -10.45 5.60
CA LEU A 147 8.16 -11.53 4.98
C LEU A 147 9.53 -11.68 5.63
N LYS A 148 10.24 -10.57 5.85
CA LYS A 148 11.55 -10.57 6.51
C LYS A 148 11.49 -11.12 7.94
N VAL A 149 10.52 -10.67 8.74
CA VAL A 149 10.34 -11.18 10.11
C VAL A 149 10.07 -12.69 10.09
N LYS A 150 9.23 -13.18 9.18
CA LYS A 150 8.95 -14.61 9.04
C LYS A 150 10.19 -15.41 8.69
N GLU A 151 10.97 -14.95 7.72
CA GLU A 151 12.23 -15.57 7.30
C GLU A 151 13.24 -15.65 8.46
N GLU A 152 13.44 -14.56 9.18
CA GLU A 152 14.34 -14.53 10.32
C GLU A 152 13.89 -15.44 11.47
N MET A 153 12.60 -15.47 11.78
CA MET A 153 12.03 -16.38 12.78
C MET A 153 12.28 -17.85 12.42
N GLU A 154 12.14 -18.23 11.16
CA GLU A 154 12.40 -19.59 10.69
C GLU A 154 13.89 -19.93 10.74
N ALA A 155 14.77 -18.98 10.37
CA ALA A 155 16.22 -19.17 10.40
C ALA A 155 16.76 -19.32 11.81
N TYR A 156 16.27 -18.55 12.76
CA TYR A 156 16.74 -18.55 14.14
C TYR A 156 15.99 -19.52 15.06
N LYS A 157 14.98 -20.23 14.54
CA LYS A 157 14.07 -21.08 15.35
C LYS A 157 13.55 -20.33 16.58
N ALA A 158 13.23 -19.07 16.38
CA ALA A 158 12.76 -18.20 17.44
C ALA A 158 11.51 -18.78 18.11
N VAL A 159 11.51 -18.82 19.43
CA VAL A 159 10.36 -19.20 20.25
C VAL A 159 9.86 -17.96 20.97
N SER A 160 8.54 -17.76 20.94
CA SER A 160 7.92 -16.71 21.73
C SER A 160 7.76 -17.22 23.16
N TYR A 161 8.34 -16.51 24.12
CA TYR A 161 8.04 -16.71 25.53
C TYR A 161 7.14 -15.58 26.00
N THR A 162 5.90 -15.89 26.23
CA THR A 162 5.03 -15.04 27.06
C THR A 162 5.08 -15.58 28.49
N HIS A 163 5.97 -15.02 29.28
CA HIS A 163 5.86 -15.12 30.72
C HIS A 163 5.03 -13.93 31.20
N LEU A 164 3.82 -14.19 31.53
CA LEU A 164 3.01 -13.38 32.43
C LEU A 164 3.04 -14.01 33.80
#